data_9d3a8f2196bde41d6e8cd921704a8f63
#
_entry.id   9d3a8f2196bde41d6e8cd921704a8f63
#
_cell.length_a   1.000
_cell.length_b   1.000
_cell.length_c   1.000
_cell.angle_alpha   90.00
_cell.angle_beta   90.00
_cell.angle_gamma   90.00
#
_symmetry.space_group_name_H-M   'P 1'
#
loop_
_entity.id
_entity.type
_entity.pdbx_description
1 polymer ?
#
loop_
_entity_poly.entity_id
_entity_poly.type
_entity_poly.pdbx_seq_one_letter_code
_entity_poly.pdbx_strand_id
1 'polypeptide(L)'
;MVHKATGCTSALAARSKNMRGESLIRLGVLVAFFLWGLGVFGGLHGTVRAAGCVETVTAHVTAVESLPPLVQKRMETTVAAIAAQLLGGRHLDEVQVSAAQDAAVIHEVFDKVLVGYSVAQVDVFPGEETRVEVRLLPWADVIRSVTVETTVEGMPPEIEVLVRRDLAAVETVFEESLLGLPVAASDWTNGVLKRSLNEYLAAHLPEFRGDFDVIPGALTRVSLTVYPRLPVVRRIDLSMRSDSIPNFTLLNHRRRMEERVNHLIGVPVGFVRRHAGDFTAAFAAELDSLPDFRALSLQTQVTLPRIDETVDVMSRSDTEKYLIRLEGWADITRRHNENHNVVFRFHAGYRPTRRDEVFLETDFAPQAVVWDGKVGYARHFTPSTRGILRYDMKGRRFILGGEQQITDRWLLRYEYRWSDQKGEAAIRYRMHDFLSLEYVFDKDDSWLRLIGNF
;
A
#
# COMPACT_ATOMS: atom_id res chain seq x y z
N MET A 1 38.70 -8.87 -22.19
CA MET A 1 38.18 -8.99 -23.55
C MET A 1 36.90 -8.22 -23.57
N VAL A 2 36.85 -6.97 -23.76
CA VAL A 2 36.84 -6.09 -24.96
C VAL A 2 35.96 -6.66 -26.08
N HIS A 3 34.74 -6.13 -26.21
CA HIS A 3 34.31 -5.56 -27.49
C HIS A 3 33.18 -4.53 -27.28
N LYS A 4 33.52 -3.31 -27.71
CA LYS A 4 32.67 -2.17 -28.01
C LYS A 4 31.67 -2.51 -29.13
N ALA A 5 30.46 -1.97 -29.07
CA ALA A 5 29.70 -1.54 -30.23
C ALA A 5 28.98 -0.23 -29.90
N THR A 6 29.64 0.85 -30.26
CA THR A 6 29.09 2.19 -30.44
C THR A 6 28.42 2.29 -31.82
N GLY A 7 27.32 3.04 -31.89
CA GLY A 7 26.96 3.77 -33.11
C GLY A 7 25.66 3.37 -33.75
N CYS A 8 24.59 4.15 -33.51
CA CYS A 8 23.67 4.64 -34.54
C CYS A 8 22.51 5.44 -33.90
N THR A 9 22.76 6.69 -33.58
CA THR A 9 21.69 7.71 -33.35
C THR A 9 22.25 9.09 -33.70
N SER A 10 22.43 9.37 -34.98
CA SER A 10 22.61 10.75 -35.47
C SER A 10 22.44 10.82 -37.00
N ALA A 11 21.20 10.67 -37.49
CA ALA A 11 20.90 10.95 -38.88
C ALA A 11 19.39 11.20 -39.12
N LEU A 12 18.72 12.01 -38.27
CA LEU A 12 17.31 12.40 -38.57
C LEU A 12 16.98 13.84 -38.10
N ALA A 13 17.97 14.68 -37.86
CA ALA A 13 17.75 16.08 -37.45
C ALA A 13 18.33 17.14 -38.42
N ALA A 14 18.54 16.83 -39.69
CA ALA A 14 19.13 17.77 -40.65
C ALA A 14 18.40 17.84 -42.00
N ARG A 15 17.06 17.72 -42.05
CA ARG A 15 16.31 17.86 -43.32
C ARG A 15 14.96 18.59 -43.19
N SER A 16 14.86 19.57 -42.34
CA SER A 16 13.63 20.37 -42.15
C SER A 16 13.89 21.89 -42.10
N LYS A 17 14.90 22.39 -42.79
CA LYS A 17 15.19 23.84 -42.75
C LYS A 17 15.43 24.52 -44.10
N ASN A 18 15.02 23.89 -45.23
CA ASN A 18 15.26 24.57 -46.52
C ASN A 18 14.08 24.46 -47.51
N MET A 19 12.84 24.49 -47.06
CA MET A 19 11.66 24.59 -47.93
C MET A 19 10.63 25.63 -47.44
N ARG A 20 11.08 26.81 -47.06
CA ARG A 20 10.21 27.97 -46.71
C ARG A 20 10.54 29.26 -47.45
N GLY A 21 11.29 29.20 -48.52
CA GLY A 21 11.75 30.38 -49.25
C GLY A 21 11.21 30.56 -50.67
N GLU A 22 10.62 29.55 -51.30
CA GLU A 22 10.24 29.66 -52.75
C GLU A 22 8.74 29.60 -53.08
N SER A 23 7.85 29.42 -52.08
CA SER A 23 6.40 29.37 -52.36
C SER A 23 5.68 30.71 -52.18
N LEU A 24 6.33 31.78 -51.72
CA LEU A 24 5.73 33.09 -51.49
C LEU A 24 5.87 34.05 -52.67
N ILE A 25 6.70 33.75 -53.68
CA ILE A 25 6.89 34.61 -54.87
C ILE A 25 6.03 34.15 -56.04
N ARG A 26 5.51 32.93 -56.06
CA ARG A 26 4.60 32.45 -57.14
C ARG A 26 3.10 32.72 -56.89
N LEU A 27 2.72 33.11 -55.68
CA LEU A 27 1.31 33.44 -55.36
C LEU A 27 0.95 34.90 -55.62
N GLY A 28 1.92 35.79 -55.81
CA GLY A 28 1.72 37.19 -56.07
C GLY A 28 1.44 37.59 -57.52
N VAL A 29 1.68 36.70 -58.47
CA VAL A 29 1.51 37.02 -59.91
C VAL A 29 0.21 36.47 -60.49
N LEU A 30 -0.47 35.53 -59.82
CA LEU A 30 -1.74 34.94 -60.30
C LEU A 30 -3.00 35.66 -59.78
N VAL A 31 -2.87 36.56 -58.80
CA VAL A 31 -4.03 37.33 -58.29
C VAL A 31 -4.26 38.66 -59.05
N ALA A 32 -3.28 39.11 -59.86
CA ALA A 32 -3.40 40.38 -60.62
C ALA A 32 -4.07 40.22 -61.99
N PHE A 33 -4.31 39.00 -62.48
CA PHE A 33 -4.94 38.77 -63.79
C PHE A 33 -6.42 38.35 -63.70
N PHE A 34 -7.04 38.26 -62.52
CA PHE A 34 -8.41 37.80 -62.35
C PHE A 34 -9.39 38.92 -61.98
N LEU A 35 -8.97 40.21 -61.96
CA LEU A 35 -9.81 41.32 -61.61
C LEU A 35 -10.21 42.25 -62.76
N TRP A 36 -9.97 41.82 -64.01
CA TRP A 36 -10.38 42.65 -65.17
C TRP A 36 -11.22 41.86 -66.20
N GLY A 37 -12.27 41.19 -65.76
CA GLY A 37 -13.13 40.39 -66.63
C GLY A 37 -14.52 40.12 -66.07
N LEU A 38 -15.12 41.05 -65.32
CA LEU A 38 -16.49 40.88 -64.85
C LEU A 38 -17.28 42.19 -64.95
N GLY A 39 -17.63 42.47 -66.15
CA GLY A 39 -18.71 43.41 -66.47
C GLY A 39 -19.62 42.72 -67.48
N VAL A 40 -20.92 42.68 -67.11
CA VAL A 40 -22.07 42.34 -67.96
C VAL A 40 -22.29 40.84 -68.22
N PHE A 41 -23.03 40.18 -67.36
CA PHE A 41 -24.20 39.37 -67.72
C PHE A 41 -25.08 39.24 -66.43
N GLY A 42 -26.11 40.01 -66.32
CA GLY A 42 -27.18 39.82 -65.36
C GLY A 42 -28.09 38.69 -65.84
N GLY A 43 -28.42 37.78 -64.92
CA GLY A 43 -29.49 36.85 -65.23
C GLY A 43 -29.37 35.55 -64.46
N LEU A 44 -30.26 35.32 -63.55
CA LEU A 44 -30.60 34.03 -62.91
C LEU A 44 -29.58 33.47 -61.91
N HIS A 45 -29.54 34.00 -60.70
CA HIS A 45 -29.03 33.28 -59.53
C HIS A 45 -30.11 32.31 -59.08
N GLY A 46 -30.14 31.10 -59.68
CA GLY A 46 -30.62 29.95 -58.99
C GLY A 46 -29.63 29.67 -57.85
N THR A 47 -30.03 29.83 -56.60
CA THR A 47 -29.27 29.37 -55.43
C THR A 47 -29.14 27.88 -55.57
N VAL A 48 -28.00 27.40 -56.09
CA VAL A 48 -27.57 26.03 -55.92
C VAL A 48 -27.30 25.91 -54.42
N ARG A 49 -28.27 25.38 -53.67
CA ARG A 49 -28.06 24.90 -52.33
C ARG A 49 -26.97 23.86 -52.46
N ALA A 50 -25.80 24.11 -51.91
CA ALA A 50 -24.79 23.08 -51.74
C ALA A 50 -25.49 21.94 -51.01
N ALA A 51 -25.67 20.78 -51.70
CA ALA A 51 -26.26 19.61 -51.10
C ALA A 51 -25.35 19.22 -49.95
N GLY A 52 -25.75 19.45 -48.68
CA GLY A 52 -25.00 19.02 -47.50
C GLY A 52 -24.87 17.52 -47.50
N CYS A 53 -23.75 17.00 -47.03
CA CYS A 53 -23.54 15.57 -46.82
C CYS A 53 -23.65 15.26 -45.32
N VAL A 54 -23.96 14.02 -45.01
CA VAL A 54 -23.95 13.52 -43.62
C VAL A 54 -22.50 13.50 -43.14
N GLU A 55 -22.16 14.40 -42.21
CA GLU A 55 -20.81 14.50 -41.61
C GLU A 55 -20.65 13.58 -40.41
N THR A 56 -21.66 13.55 -39.55
CA THR A 56 -21.64 12.74 -38.33
C THR A 56 -22.98 12.06 -38.12
N VAL A 57 -22.93 10.89 -37.43
CA VAL A 57 -24.14 10.14 -37.07
C VAL A 57 -24.12 9.93 -35.54
N THR A 58 -25.20 10.39 -34.88
CA THR A 58 -25.45 10.16 -33.48
C THR A 58 -26.62 9.20 -33.29
N ALA A 59 -26.59 8.39 -32.26
CA ALA A 59 -27.65 7.44 -31.94
C ALA A 59 -28.18 7.65 -30.52
N HIS A 60 -29.47 7.49 -30.38
CA HIS A 60 -30.15 7.47 -29.07
C HIS A 60 -31.00 6.21 -28.96
N VAL A 61 -30.75 5.44 -27.88
CA VAL A 61 -31.43 4.16 -27.64
C VAL A 61 -32.30 4.31 -26.38
N THR A 62 -33.57 3.96 -26.55
CA THR A 62 -34.55 3.96 -25.47
C THR A 62 -35.19 2.57 -25.33
N ALA A 63 -35.52 2.17 -24.12
CA ALA A 63 -36.29 0.97 -23.86
C ALA A 63 -37.48 1.30 -22.94
N VAL A 64 -38.44 0.38 -22.84
CA VAL A 64 -39.62 0.55 -21.97
C VAL A 64 -39.21 0.59 -20.50
N GLU A 65 -38.21 -0.17 -20.12
CA GLU A 65 -37.54 -0.09 -18.83
C GLU A 65 -36.25 0.70 -18.92
N SER A 66 -35.83 1.33 -17.83
CA SER A 66 -34.59 2.13 -17.82
C SER A 66 -33.37 1.22 -18.05
N LEU A 67 -32.58 1.55 -19.06
CA LEU A 67 -31.33 0.85 -19.34
C LEU A 67 -30.24 1.33 -18.38
N PRO A 68 -29.36 0.41 -17.93
CA PRO A 68 -28.14 0.81 -17.23
C PRO A 68 -27.30 1.75 -18.09
N PRO A 69 -26.80 2.89 -17.55
CA PRO A 69 -26.18 3.97 -18.34
C PRO A 69 -24.99 3.50 -19.21
N LEU A 70 -24.17 2.60 -18.68
CA LEU A 70 -23.01 2.07 -19.41
C LEU A 70 -23.44 1.16 -20.58
N VAL A 71 -24.49 0.39 -20.38
CA VAL A 71 -25.07 -0.48 -21.40
C VAL A 71 -25.74 0.35 -22.47
N GLN A 72 -26.54 1.35 -22.09
CA GLN A 72 -27.15 2.32 -23.00
C GLN A 72 -26.09 2.98 -23.89
N LYS A 73 -25.04 3.54 -23.29
CA LYS A 73 -23.94 4.17 -24.02
C LYS A 73 -23.25 3.23 -24.99
N ARG A 74 -23.07 1.96 -24.63
CA ARG A 74 -22.50 0.96 -25.53
C ARG A 74 -23.43 0.65 -26.71
N MET A 75 -24.73 0.48 -26.46
CA MET A 75 -25.73 0.31 -27.52
C MET A 75 -25.74 1.51 -28.47
N GLU A 76 -25.81 2.75 -27.95
CA GLU A 76 -25.79 3.98 -28.74
C GLU A 76 -24.53 4.06 -29.61
N THR A 77 -23.35 3.74 -29.04
CA THR A 77 -22.09 3.72 -29.79
C THR A 77 -22.14 2.69 -30.94
N THR A 78 -22.71 1.52 -30.68
CA THR A 78 -22.85 0.43 -31.69
C THR A 78 -23.83 0.83 -32.78
N VAL A 79 -24.98 1.42 -32.41
CA VAL A 79 -25.97 1.94 -33.37
C VAL A 79 -25.35 3.03 -34.25
N ALA A 80 -24.67 4.01 -33.63
CA ALA A 80 -24.00 5.10 -34.33
C ALA A 80 -22.94 4.59 -35.32
N ALA A 81 -22.14 3.58 -34.92
CA ALA A 81 -21.12 3.00 -35.78
C ALA A 81 -21.72 2.30 -37.03
N ILE A 82 -22.79 1.51 -36.82
CA ILE A 82 -23.48 0.83 -37.95
C ILE A 82 -24.18 1.85 -38.83
N ALA A 83 -24.88 2.81 -38.27
CA ALA A 83 -25.57 3.85 -39.00
C ALA A 83 -24.58 4.76 -39.76
N ALA A 84 -23.40 5.06 -39.19
CA ALA A 84 -22.34 5.81 -39.83
C ALA A 84 -21.78 5.08 -41.09
N GLN A 85 -21.71 3.75 -41.05
CA GLN A 85 -21.32 2.97 -42.25
C GLN A 85 -22.36 3.00 -43.38
N LEU A 86 -23.64 3.13 -43.03
CA LEU A 86 -24.74 3.14 -43.99
C LEU A 86 -25.03 4.55 -44.53
N LEU A 87 -24.92 5.57 -43.70
CA LEU A 87 -25.39 6.93 -43.97
C LEU A 87 -24.26 7.94 -44.18
N GLY A 88 -23.06 7.71 -43.61
CA GLY A 88 -21.95 8.65 -43.63
C GLY A 88 -21.48 8.97 -45.06
N GLY A 89 -21.29 10.26 -45.34
CA GLY A 89 -20.83 10.77 -46.63
C GLY A 89 -21.87 10.81 -47.74
N ARG A 90 -23.10 10.32 -47.52
CA ARG A 90 -24.21 10.41 -48.51
C ARG A 90 -24.81 11.81 -48.56
N HIS A 91 -25.37 12.21 -49.69
CA HIS A 91 -26.08 13.47 -49.82
C HIS A 91 -27.37 13.48 -49.00
N LEU A 92 -27.66 14.59 -48.35
CA LEU A 92 -28.84 14.73 -47.47
C LEU A 92 -30.17 14.46 -48.19
N ASP A 93 -30.29 14.89 -49.44
CA ASP A 93 -31.50 14.67 -50.25
C ASP A 93 -31.70 13.14 -50.53
N GLU A 94 -30.62 12.38 -50.75
CA GLU A 94 -30.70 10.93 -50.93
C GLU A 94 -31.10 10.23 -49.62
N VAL A 95 -30.49 10.60 -48.49
CA VAL A 95 -30.82 10.02 -47.19
C VAL A 95 -32.25 10.36 -46.80
N GLN A 96 -32.73 11.56 -47.13
CA GLN A 96 -34.12 11.97 -46.85
C GLN A 96 -35.13 11.12 -47.60
N VAL A 97 -34.85 10.79 -48.87
CA VAL A 97 -35.71 9.92 -49.70
C VAL A 97 -35.63 8.46 -49.25
N SER A 98 -34.48 7.99 -48.82
CA SER A 98 -34.25 6.59 -48.43
C SER A 98 -34.40 6.35 -46.91
N ALA A 99 -34.73 7.36 -46.11
CA ALA A 99 -34.74 7.28 -44.62
C ALA A 99 -35.52 6.08 -44.08
N ALA A 100 -36.69 5.78 -44.66
CA ALA A 100 -37.49 4.63 -44.25
C ALA A 100 -36.84 3.27 -44.62
N GLN A 101 -36.12 3.22 -45.72
CA GLN A 101 -35.42 2.01 -46.14
C GLN A 101 -34.15 1.81 -45.33
N ASP A 102 -33.41 2.89 -45.04
CA ASP A 102 -32.22 2.88 -44.20
C ASP A 102 -32.60 2.50 -42.75
N ALA A 103 -33.72 3.03 -42.23
CA ALA A 103 -34.26 2.61 -40.94
C ALA A 103 -34.62 1.12 -40.89
N ALA A 104 -35.20 0.57 -41.96
CA ALA A 104 -35.52 -0.87 -42.02
C ALA A 104 -34.26 -1.75 -42.00
N VAL A 105 -33.18 -1.31 -42.69
CA VAL A 105 -31.89 -2.01 -42.68
C VAL A 105 -31.26 -1.96 -41.28
N ILE A 106 -31.26 -0.79 -40.63
CA ILE A 106 -30.76 -0.65 -39.26
C ILE A 106 -31.59 -1.55 -38.33
N HIS A 107 -32.91 -1.55 -38.46
CA HIS A 107 -33.79 -2.39 -37.66
C HIS A 107 -33.44 -3.89 -37.81
N GLU A 108 -33.29 -4.41 -39.03
CA GLU A 108 -32.98 -5.81 -39.29
C GLU A 108 -31.60 -6.22 -38.73
N VAL A 109 -30.60 -5.34 -38.86
CA VAL A 109 -29.26 -5.59 -38.36
C VAL A 109 -29.28 -5.63 -36.82
N PHE A 110 -29.98 -4.65 -36.20
CA PHE A 110 -30.02 -4.53 -34.75
C PHE A 110 -30.84 -5.64 -34.10
N ASP A 111 -31.97 -6.05 -34.68
CA ASP A 111 -32.80 -7.14 -34.17
C ASP A 111 -32.04 -8.49 -34.15
N LYS A 112 -31.06 -8.66 -35.03
CA LYS A 112 -30.17 -9.83 -35.06
C LYS A 112 -28.97 -9.74 -34.10
N VAL A 113 -28.52 -8.54 -33.75
CA VAL A 113 -27.30 -8.32 -32.98
C VAL A 113 -27.62 -8.18 -31.48
N LEU A 114 -28.75 -7.59 -31.12
CA LEU A 114 -29.15 -7.31 -29.74
C LEU A 114 -29.92 -8.50 -29.14
N VAL A 115 -29.20 -9.48 -28.61
CA VAL A 115 -29.81 -10.58 -27.88
C VAL A 115 -30.45 -10.05 -26.58
N GLY A 116 -31.68 -10.45 -26.31
CA GLY A 116 -32.43 -10.04 -25.14
C GLY A 116 -33.42 -8.87 -25.38
N TYR A 117 -33.35 -8.23 -26.56
CA TYR A 117 -34.25 -7.16 -26.95
C TYR A 117 -34.77 -7.44 -28.36
N SER A 118 -36.01 -6.96 -28.62
CA SER A 118 -36.55 -6.80 -29.96
C SER A 118 -36.60 -5.33 -30.28
N VAL A 119 -36.23 -4.98 -31.53
CA VAL A 119 -36.31 -3.61 -32.02
C VAL A 119 -37.76 -3.28 -32.37
N ALA A 120 -38.39 -2.36 -31.61
CA ALA A 120 -39.76 -1.95 -31.88
C ALA A 120 -39.86 -0.93 -33.01
N GLN A 121 -38.93 0.01 -33.04
CA GLN A 121 -38.95 1.12 -34.00
C GLN A 121 -37.54 1.69 -34.20
N VAL A 122 -37.25 2.09 -35.42
CA VAL A 122 -36.05 2.87 -35.75
C VAL A 122 -36.51 4.08 -36.56
N ASP A 123 -36.10 5.25 -36.14
CA ASP A 123 -36.36 6.51 -36.83
C ASP A 123 -35.01 7.17 -37.19
N VAL A 124 -34.89 7.57 -38.45
CA VAL A 124 -33.70 8.26 -38.97
C VAL A 124 -34.10 9.73 -39.26
N PHE A 125 -33.39 10.65 -38.66
CA PHE A 125 -33.56 12.10 -38.84
C PHE A 125 -32.36 12.65 -39.62
N PRO A 126 -32.52 12.83 -40.94
CA PRO A 126 -31.44 13.27 -41.82
C PRO A 126 -31.02 14.73 -41.47
N GLY A 127 -29.69 14.94 -41.45
CA GLY A 127 -29.06 16.25 -41.23
C GLY A 127 -27.56 16.13 -41.43
N GLU A 128 -26.80 17.22 -41.41
CA GLU A 128 -25.34 17.19 -41.37
C GLU A 128 -24.87 16.37 -40.19
N GLU A 129 -25.55 16.54 -39.04
CA GLU A 129 -25.51 15.61 -37.92
C GLU A 129 -26.81 14.77 -37.94
N THR A 130 -26.72 13.58 -38.56
CA THR A 130 -27.87 12.66 -38.69
C THR A 130 -28.08 11.96 -37.33
N ARG A 131 -29.32 11.99 -36.84
CA ARG A 131 -29.71 11.32 -35.57
C ARG A 131 -30.53 10.07 -35.84
N VAL A 132 -30.18 8.98 -35.20
CA VAL A 132 -30.90 7.71 -35.26
C VAL A 132 -31.48 7.40 -33.88
N GLU A 133 -32.79 7.26 -33.80
CA GLU A 133 -33.50 6.87 -32.59
C GLU A 133 -33.96 5.42 -32.69
N VAL A 134 -33.61 4.60 -31.69
CA VAL A 134 -33.97 3.18 -31.63
C VAL A 134 -34.76 2.92 -30.39
N ARG A 135 -35.94 2.34 -30.51
CA ARG A 135 -36.79 1.93 -29.40
C ARG A 135 -36.74 0.42 -29.26
N LEU A 136 -36.42 -0.06 -28.06
CA LEU A 136 -36.25 -1.46 -27.73
C LEU A 136 -37.37 -1.96 -26.84
N LEU A 137 -37.76 -3.23 -27.02
CA LEU A 137 -38.63 -3.98 -26.11
C LEU A 137 -37.83 -5.12 -25.51
N PRO A 138 -37.76 -5.24 -24.18
CA PRO A 138 -37.05 -6.35 -23.53
C PRO A 138 -37.81 -7.66 -23.74
N TRP A 139 -37.08 -8.78 -23.83
CA TRP A 139 -37.68 -10.11 -23.75
C TRP A 139 -38.15 -10.38 -22.33
N ALA A 140 -39.06 -11.36 -22.14
CA ALA A 140 -39.95 -11.49 -21.02
C ALA A 140 -39.34 -11.48 -19.59
N ASP A 141 -38.09 -11.94 -19.39
CA ASP A 141 -37.48 -12.03 -18.07
C ASP A 141 -36.36 -10.99 -17.92
N VAL A 142 -36.52 -10.11 -16.91
CA VAL A 142 -35.52 -9.10 -16.55
C VAL A 142 -34.86 -9.44 -15.21
N ILE A 143 -33.64 -9.00 -15.03
CA ILE A 143 -32.85 -9.13 -13.81
C ILE A 143 -33.43 -8.15 -12.76
N ARG A 144 -33.93 -8.70 -11.64
CA ARG A 144 -34.58 -7.92 -10.56
C ARG A 144 -33.68 -7.70 -9.36
N SER A 145 -32.75 -8.60 -9.11
CA SER A 145 -31.74 -8.47 -8.06
C SER A 145 -30.44 -9.13 -8.46
N VAL A 146 -29.35 -8.60 -7.91
CA VAL A 146 -27.98 -9.12 -8.11
C VAL A 146 -27.42 -9.42 -6.73
N THR A 147 -26.79 -10.57 -6.57
CA THR A 147 -26.08 -10.96 -5.35
C THR A 147 -24.66 -11.32 -5.72
N VAL A 148 -23.68 -10.76 -5.00
CA VAL A 148 -22.26 -10.99 -5.26
C VAL A 148 -21.64 -11.84 -4.15
N GLU A 149 -21.17 -13.02 -4.50
CA GLU A 149 -20.40 -13.90 -3.63
C GLU A 149 -18.91 -13.69 -3.92
N THR A 150 -18.17 -13.12 -2.95
CA THR A 150 -16.75 -12.81 -3.13
C THR A 150 -15.87 -13.87 -2.48
N THR A 151 -14.96 -14.45 -3.25
CA THR A 151 -13.89 -15.35 -2.81
C THR A 151 -12.54 -14.67 -2.98
N VAL A 152 -11.71 -14.66 -1.93
CA VAL A 152 -10.33 -14.14 -1.99
C VAL A 152 -9.38 -15.33 -2.01
N GLU A 153 -8.71 -15.56 -3.12
CA GLU A 153 -7.89 -16.74 -3.31
C GLU A 153 -6.48 -16.58 -2.74
N GLY A 154 -6.02 -17.60 -2.03
CA GLY A 154 -4.65 -17.68 -1.53
C GLY A 154 -4.31 -16.72 -0.39
N MET A 155 -5.31 -16.14 0.29
CA MET A 155 -5.10 -15.21 1.40
C MET A 155 -5.50 -15.83 2.75
N PRO A 156 -4.76 -15.51 3.84
CA PRO A 156 -5.18 -15.86 5.19
C PRO A 156 -6.48 -15.14 5.61
N PRO A 157 -7.25 -15.71 6.55
CA PRO A 157 -8.54 -15.14 6.95
C PRO A 157 -8.50 -13.67 7.39
N GLU A 158 -7.43 -13.25 8.06
CA GLU A 158 -7.30 -11.86 8.51
C GLU A 158 -7.09 -10.89 7.34
N ILE A 159 -6.39 -11.34 6.30
CA ILE A 159 -6.19 -10.57 5.06
C ILE A 159 -7.50 -10.52 4.28
N GLU A 160 -8.25 -11.63 4.22
CA GLU A 160 -9.57 -11.65 3.59
C GLU A 160 -10.53 -10.62 4.19
N VAL A 161 -10.52 -10.44 5.52
CA VAL A 161 -11.37 -9.44 6.19
C VAL A 161 -11.05 -8.03 5.69
N LEU A 162 -9.77 -7.69 5.55
CA LEU A 162 -9.34 -6.37 5.04
C LEU A 162 -9.71 -6.21 3.56
N VAL A 163 -9.48 -7.24 2.75
CA VAL A 163 -9.85 -7.23 1.32
C VAL A 163 -11.37 -7.07 1.16
N ARG A 164 -12.18 -7.79 1.94
CA ARG A 164 -13.65 -7.67 1.92
C ARG A 164 -14.11 -6.28 2.37
N ARG A 165 -13.43 -5.66 3.33
CA ARG A 165 -13.69 -4.27 3.75
C ARG A 165 -13.49 -3.29 2.60
N ASP A 166 -12.40 -3.46 1.86
CA ASP A 166 -12.08 -2.60 0.71
C ASP A 166 -13.01 -2.87 -0.50
N LEU A 167 -13.64 -4.04 -0.56
CA LEU A 167 -14.63 -4.46 -1.57
C LEU A 167 -16.08 -4.20 -1.16
N ALA A 168 -16.34 -3.50 -0.06
CA ALA A 168 -17.69 -3.38 0.52
C ALA A 168 -18.78 -2.88 -0.45
N ALA A 169 -18.42 -2.07 -1.43
CA ALA A 169 -19.32 -1.50 -2.43
C ALA A 169 -19.23 -2.21 -3.81
N VAL A 170 -18.59 -3.39 -3.91
CA VAL A 170 -18.44 -4.08 -5.22
C VAL A 170 -19.77 -4.55 -5.78
N GLU A 171 -20.76 -4.84 -4.95
CA GLU A 171 -22.09 -5.26 -5.36
C GLU A 171 -22.79 -4.19 -6.21
N THR A 172 -22.65 -2.91 -5.85
CA THR A 172 -23.24 -1.81 -6.61
C THR A 172 -22.71 -1.70 -8.04
N VAL A 173 -21.45 -2.12 -8.28
CA VAL A 173 -20.84 -2.14 -9.64
C VAL A 173 -21.61 -3.10 -10.55
N PHE A 174 -22.01 -4.26 -10.02
CA PHE A 174 -22.77 -5.24 -10.76
C PHE A 174 -24.24 -4.87 -10.84
N GLU A 175 -24.83 -4.34 -9.77
CA GLU A 175 -26.20 -3.85 -9.77
C GLU A 175 -26.43 -2.76 -10.82
N GLU A 176 -25.60 -1.72 -10.84
CA GLU A 176 -25.67 -0.60 -11.79
C GLU A 176 -25.55 -1.05 -13.25
N SER A 177 -24.92 -2.21 -13.49
CA SER A 177 -24.69 -2.73 -14.84
C SER A 177 -25.69 -3.81 -15.29
N LEU A 178 -26.37 -4.49 -14.35
CA LEU A 178 -27.21 -5.65 -14.63
C LEU A 178 -28.69 -5.45 -14.36
N LEU A 179 -29.06 -4.64 -13.35
CA LEU A 179 -30.48 -4.44 -13.00
C LEU A 179 -31.28 -3.87 -14.16
N GLY A 180 -32.46 -4.48 -14.42
CA GLY A 180 -33.36 -4.07 -15.50
C GLY A 180 -32.97 -4.63 -16.90
N LEU A 181 -31.86 -5.37 -17.02
CA LEU A 181 -31.50 -6.03 -18.27
C LEU A 181 -32.30 -7.34 -18.44
N PRO A 182 -32.68 -7.70 -19.67
CA PRO A 182 -33.17 -9.05 -19.95
C PRO A 182 -32.11 -10.10 -19.59
N VAL A 183 -32.56 -11.21 -19.02
CA VAL A 183 -31.66 -12.33 -18.65
C VAL A 183 -30.80 -12.79 -19.81
N ALA A 184 -31.38 -12.85 -21.03
CA ALA A 184 -30.68 -13.22 -22.26
C ALA A 184 -29.63 -12.19 -22.71
N ALA A 185 -29.66 -10.96 -22.19
CA ALA A 185 -28.68 -9.92 -22.53
C ALA A 185 -27.39 -9.98 -21.68
N SER A 186 -27.36 -10.81 -20.64
CA SER A 186 -26.23 -10.92 -19.70
C SER A 186 -24.92 -11.29 -20.37
N ASP A 187 -24.93 -12.17 -21.37
CA ASP A 187 -23.71 -12.68 -22.00
C ASP A 187 -22.89 -11.59 -22.71
N TRP A 188 -23.54 -10.68 -23.44
CA TRP A 188 -22.83 -9.64 -24.15
C TRP A 188 -22.46 -8.44 -23.25
N THR A 189 -23.01 -8.35 -22.06
CA THR A 189 -22.64 -7.30 -21.09
C THR A 189 -21.34 -7.59 -20.34
N ASN A 190 -20.81 -8.82 -20.39
CA ASN A 190 -19.57 -9.23 -19.72
C ASN A 190 -18.40 -8.27 -19.97
N GLY A 191 -18.28 -7.70 -21.18
CA GLY A 191 -17.23 -6.73 -21.50
C GLY A 191 -17.38 -5.39 -20.77
N VAL A 192 -18.60 -4.97 -20.48
CA VAL A 192 -18.90 -3.76 -19.70
C VAL A 192 -18.60 -4.04 -18.22
N LEU A 193 -19.13 -5.14 -17.71
CA LEU A 193 -18.88 -5.60 -16.32
C LEU A 193 -17.39 -5.70 -16.01
N LYS A 194 -16.62 -6.33 -16.90
CA LYS A 194 -15.17 -6.48 -16.72
C LYS A 194 -14.45 -5.15 -16.68
N ARG A 195 -14.89 -4.17 -17.46
CA ARG A 195 -14.33 -2.82 -17.42
C ARG A 195 -14.66 -2.12 -16.13
N SER A 196 -15.95 -2.10 -15.73
CA SER A 196 -16.41 -1.47 -14.48
C SER A 196 -15.74 -2.08 -13.24
N LEU A 197 -15.64 -3.43 -13.20
CA LEU A 197 -14.91 -4.11 -12.13
C LEU A 197 -13.43 -3.72 -12.08
N ASN A 198 -12.75 -3.66 -13.23
CA ASN A 198 -11.35 -3.27 -13.28
C ASN A 198 -11.13 -1.82 -12.85
N GLU A 199 -12.02 -0.90 -13.22
CA GLU A 199 -12.00 0.50 -12.79
C GLU A 199 -12.23 0.60 -11.27
N TYR A 200 -13.20 -0.15 -10.74
CA TYR A 200 -13.47 -0.23 -9.30
C TYR A 200 -12.26 -0.79 -8.53
N LEU A 201 -11.70 -1.91 -8.99
CA LEU A 201 -10.52 -2.52 -8.35
C LEU A 201 -9.30 -1.58 -8.43
N ALA A 202 -9.09 -0.89 -9.54
CA ALA A 202 -7.99 0.07 -9.66
C ALA A 202 -8.10 1.22 -8.65
N ALA A 203 -9.32 1.63 -8.29
CA ALA A 203 -9.56 2.69 -7.33
C ALA A 203 -9.47 2.21 -5.86
N HIS A 204 -10.00 1.02 -5.54
CA HIS A 204 -10.20 0.57 -4.16
C HIS A 204 -9.22 -0.55 -3.75
N LEU A 205 -8.82 -1.40 -4.69
CA LEU A 205 -7.98 -2.58 -4.45
C LEU A 205 -6.96 -2.81 -5.59
N PRO A 206 -6.09 -1.83 -5.89
CA PRO A 206 -5.21 -1.86 -7.06
C PRO A 206 -4.19 -3.02 -7.03
N GLU A 207 -3.93 -3.58 -5.87
CA GLU A 207 -2.99 -4.68 -5.65
C GLU A 207 -3.56 -6.05 -5.99
N PHE A 208 -4.84 -6.11 -6.35
CA PHE A 208 -5.51 -7.34 -6.73
C PHE A 208 -6.09 -7.25 -8.13
N ARG A 209 -6.42 -8.38 -8.69
CA ARG A 209 -7.21 -8.54 -9.91
C ARG A 209 -8.43 -9.38 -9.59
N GLY A 210 -9.52 -9.13 -10.28
CA GLY A 210 -10.75 -9.91 -10.14
C GLY A 210 -11.09 -10.62 -11.42
N ASP A 211 -11.72 -11.77 -11.29
CA ASP A 211 -12.45 -12.46 -12.33
C ASP A 211 -13.83 -12.85 -11.79
N PHE A 212 -14.83 -12.96 -12.65
CA PHE A 212 -16.17 -13.23 -12.19
C PHE A 212 -16.93 -14.11 -13.17
N ASP A 213 -17.87 -14.87 -12.60
CA ASP A 213 -18.88 -15.65 -13.33
C ASP A 213 -20.26 -15.13 -12.99
N VAL A 214 -21.13 -15.01 -13.99
CA VAL A 214 -22.51 -14.56 -13.83
C VAL A 214 -23.45 -15.74 -14.13
N ILE A 215 -24.26 -16.10 -13.15
CA ILE A 215 -25.37 -17.05 -13.32
C ILE A 215 -26.62 -16.21 -13.51
N PRO A 216 -27.07 -16.04 -14.79
CA PRO A 216 -28.17 -15.14 -15.09
C PRO A 216 -29.52 -15.73 -14.64
N GLY A 217 -30.40 -14.87 -14.21
CA GLY A 217 -31.75 -15.19 -13.76
C GLY A 217 -32.49 -13.96 -13.26
N ALA A 218 -33.77 -14.06 -12.88
CA ALA A 218 -34.47 -12.96 -12.22
C ALA A 218 -33.78 -12.54 -10.91
N LEU A 219 -33.12 -13.49 -10.24
CA LEU A 219 -32.20 -13.34 -9.13
C LEU A 219 -30.83 -13.75 -9.67
N THR A 220 -30.09 -12.80 -10.21
CA THR A 220 -28.75 -13.04 -10.76
C THR A 220 -27.73 -13.20 -9.66
N ARG A 221 -26.90 -14.25 -9.75
CA ARG A 221 -25.77 -14.48 -8.84
C ARG A 221 -24.46 -14.26 -9.56
N VAL A 222 -23.59 -13.46 -8.96
CA VAL A 222 -22.25 -13.21 -9.45
C VAL A 222 -21.23 -13.81 -8.48
N SER A 223 -20.38 -14.70 -8.97
CA SER A 223 -19.26 -15.27 -8.22
C SER A 223 -18.01 -14.49 -8.57
N LEU A 224 -17.56 -13.59 -7.67
CA LEU A 224 -16.36 -12.79 -7.82
C LEU A 224 -15.18 -13.48 -7.15
N THR A 225 -14.14 -13.78 -7.89
CA THR A 225 -12.86 -14.29 -7.35
C THR A 225 -11.77 -13.24 -7.50
N VAL A 226 -11.09 -12.96 -6.38
CA VAL A 226 -10.05 -11.93 -6.30
C VAL A 226 -8.70 -12.57 -6.06
N TYR A 227 -7.69 -12.19 -6.85
CA TYR A 227 -6.35 -12.75 -6.86
C TYR A 227 -5.30 -11.67 -6.57
N PRO A 228 -4.22 -11.98 -5.82
CA PRO A 228 -3.13 -11.05 -5.59
C PRO A 228 -2.35 -10.75 -6.88
N ARG A 229 -1.88 -9.50 -7.01
CA ARG A 229 -0.92 -9.09 -8.06
C ARG A 229 0.50 -9.07 -7.52
N LEU A 230 1.45 -9.39 -8.38
CA LEU A 230 2.87 -9.23 -8.06
C LEU A 230 3.26 -7.72 -8.01
N PRO A 231 4.24 -7.32 -7.19
CA PRO A 231 5.02 -8.19 -6.30
C PRO A 231 4.30 -8.55 -5.00
N VAL A 232 4.56 -9.74 -4.49
CA VAL A 232 4.06 -10.21 -3.18
C VAL A 232 5.19 -10.35 -2.18
N VAL A 233 4.86 -10.32 -0.89
CA VAL A 233 5.82 -10.59 0.19
C VAL A 233 6.30 -12.03 0.11
N ARG A 234 7.62 -12.23 0.11
CA ARG A 234 8.26 -13.56 0.04
C ARG A 234 8.94 -13.96 1.33
N ARG A 235 9.41 -12.97 2.09
CA ARG A 235 10.15 -13.19 3.33
C ARG A 235 9.83 -12.12 4.35
N ILE A 236 9.91 -12.52 5.63
CA ILE A 236 9.73 -11.61 6.75
C ILE A 236 10.93 -11.76 7.69
N ASP A 237 11.52 -10.65 8.07
CA ASP A 237 12.59 -10.59 9.04
C ASP A 237 12.04 -9.95 10.33
N LEU A 238 11.86 -10.78 11.38
CA LEU A 238 11.32 -10.35 12.67
C LEU A 238 12.44 -10.00 13.64
N SER A 239 12.43 -8.79 14.19
CA SER A 239 13.28 -8.32 15.26
C SER A 239 12.44 -7.92 16.48
N MET A 240 12.73 -8.51 17.63
CA MET A 240 12.06 -8.22 18.89
C MET A 240 13.07 -7.65 19.88
N ARG A 241 12.78 -6.51 20.49
CA ARG A 241 13.69 -5.79 21.41
C ARG A 241 12.95 -5.21 22.60
N SER A 242 13.67 -5.06 23.70
CA SER A 242 13.26 -4.29 24.88
C SER A 242 14.46 -3.60 25.51
N ASP A 243 14.25 -2.39 26.01
CA ASP A 243 15.23 -1.67 26.84
C ASP A 243 14.92 -1.80 28.33
N SER A 244 13.75 -2.32 28.69
CA SER A 244 13.28 -2.44 30.07
C SER A 244 13.36 -3.85 30.64
N ILE A 245 13.39 -4.88 29.78
CA ILE A 245 13.54 -6.30 30.18
C ILE A 245 14.60 -6.99 29.32
N PRO A 246 15.21 -8.09 29.80
CA PRO A 246 16.19 -8.82 29.01
C PRO A 246 15.59 -9.37 27.72
N ASN A 247 16.31 -9.21 26.60
CA ASN A 247 15.81 -9.62 25.28
C ASN A 247 15.59 -11.14 25.18
N PHE A 248 16.29 -11.95 25.96
CA PHE A 248 16.07 -13.41 25.97
C PHE A 248 14.66 -13.79 26.44
N THR A 249 13.99 -12.98 27.26
CA THR A 249 12.60 -13.24 27.67
C THR A 249 11.63 -13.15 26.49
N LEU A 250 11.95 -12.30 25.51
CA LEU A 250 11.15 -12.16 24.29
C LEU A 250 11.31 -13.36 23.35
N LEU A 251 12.44 -14.08 23.43
CA LEU A 251 12.72 -15.25 22.60
C LEU A 251 11.70 -16.38 22.80
N ASN A 252 11.12 -16.49 24.00
CA ASN A 252 10.08 -17.50 24.29
C ASN A 252 8.82 -17.28 23.42
N HIS A 253 8.57 -16.05 22.98
CA HIS A 253 7.40 -15.68 22.19
C HIS A 253 7.73 -15.54 20.70
N ARG A 254 9.03 -15.60 20.35
CA ARG A 254 9.50 -15.36 18.98
C ARG A 254 8.84 -16.29 17.96
N ARG A 255 8.80 -17.60 18.24
CA ARG A 255 8.21 -18.59 17.33
C ARG A 255 6.73 -18.29 17.03
N ARG A 256 5.96 -18.00 18.07
CA ARG A 256 4.54 -17.65 17.91
C ARG A 256 4.36 -16.39 17.06
N MET A 257 5.23 -15.39 17.30
CA MET A 257 5.19 -14.16 16.50
C MET A 257 5.65 -14.37 15.05
N GLU A 258 6.67 -15.21 14.82
CA GLU A 258 7.09 -15.59 13.47
C GLU A 258 5.95 -16.27 12.71
N GLU A 259 5.23 -17.21 13.34
CA GLU A 259 4.06 -17.86 12.75
C GLU A 259 3.00 -16.81 12.37
N ARG A 260 2.76 -15.84 13.24
CA ARG A 260 1.78 -14.77 13.02
C ARG A 260 2.15 -13.81 11.90
N VAL A 261 3.38 -13.30 11.89
CA VAL A 261 3.81 -12.37 10.85
C VAL A 261 3.96 -13.07 9.49
N ASN A 262 4.24 -14.38 9.48
CA ASN A 262 4.32 -15.17 8.24
C ASN A 262 2.99 -15.24 7.47
N HIS A 263 1.86 -14.91 8.09
CA HIS A 263 0.59 -14.72 7.38
C HIS A 263 0.64 -13.58 6.35
N LEU A 264 1.62 -12.69 6.40
CA LEU A 264 1.84 -11.69 5.36
C LEU A 264 2.53 -12.25 4.10
N ILE A 265 3.08 -13.48 4.15
CA ILE A 265 3.72 -14.09 2.98
C ILE A 265 2.64 -14.40 1.92
N GLY A 266 2.91 -14.01 0.68
CA GLY A 266 1.96 -14.11 -0.42
C GLY A 266 1.04 -12.90 -0.59
N VAL A 267 0.98 -12.00 0.40
CA VAL A 267 0.18 -10.77 0.33
C VAL A 267 0.88 -9.74 -0.58
N PRO A 268 0.15 -9.02 -1.45
CA PRO A 268 0.75 -7.97 -2.27
C PRO A 268 1.45 -6.88 -1.44
N VAL A 269 2.66 -6.52 -1.86
CA VAL A 269 3.49 -5.52 -1.17
C VAL A 269 2.78 -4.17 -1.01
N GLY A 270 2.08 -3.72 -2.05
CA GLY A 270 1.28 -2.49 -2.01
C GLY A 270 0.18 -2.53 -0.96
N PHE A 271 -0.51 -3.68 -0.83
CA PHE A 271 -1.56 -3.90 0.16
C PHE A 271 -1.00 -3.86 1.59
N VAL A 272 0.13 -4.53 1.84
CA VAL A 272 0.80 -4.47 3.15
C VAL A 272 1.19 -3.03 3.49
N ARG A 273 1.66 -2.26 2.52
CA ARG A 273 2.03 -0.84 2.72
C ARG A 273 0.82 0.02 3.05
N ARG A 274 -0.29 -0.18 2.36
CA ARG A 274 -1.54 0.56 2.57
C ARG A 274 -2.18 0.26 3.93
N HIS A 275 -2.12 -1.00 4.37
CA HIS A 275 -2.67 -1.47 5.65
C HIS A 275 -1.60 -1.65 6.75
N ALA A 276 -0.42 -1.01 6.62
CA ALA A 276 0.66 -1.15 7.59
C ALA A 276 0.23 -0.82 9.02
N GLY A 277 -0.63 0.19 9.19
CA GLY A 277 -1.20 0.57 10.49
C GLY A 277 -2.06 -0.53 11.11
N ASP A 278 -2.93 -1.17 10.32
CA ASP A 278 -3.79 -2.27 10.78
C ASP A 278 -2.94 -3.47 11.24
N PHE A 279 -1.90 -3.84 10.47
CA PHE A 279 -1.01 -4.95 10.80
C PHE A 279 -0.17 -4.67 12.04
N THR A 280 0.44 -3.47 12.13
CA THR A 280 1.26 -3.11 13.30
C THR A 280 0.43 -3.06 14.58
N ALA A 281 -0.79 -2.52 14.52
CA ALA A 281 -1.72 -2.49 15.66
C ALA A 281 -2.15 -3.91 16.08
N ALA A 282 -2.47 -4.79 15.12
CA ALA A 282 -2.84 -6.17 15.41
C ALA A 282 -1.70 -6.95 16.05
N PHE A 283 -0.46 -6.81 15.55
CA PHE A 283 0.72 -7.48 16.11
C PHE A 283 1.07 -6.95 17.51
N ALA A 284 0.96 -5.64 17.73
CA ALA A 284 1.16 -5.05 19.06
C ALA A 284 0.12 -5.56 20.07
N ALA A 285 -1.17 -5.54 19.68
CA ALA A 285 -2.25 -6.00 20.53
C ALA A 285 -2.12 -7.48 20.92
N GLU A 286 -1.64 -8.32 19.99
CA GLU A 286 -1.40 -9.74 20.27
C GLU A 286 -0.30 -9.92 21.31
N LEU A 287 0.86 -9.24 21.17
CA LEU A 287 1.93 -9.26 22.16
C LEU A 287 1.45 -8.75 23.53
N ASP A 288 0.78 -7.60 23.56
CA ASP A 288 0.29 -6.99 24.81
C ASP A 288 -0.79 -7.86 25.50
N SER A 289 -1.42 -8.77 24.77
CA SER A 289 -2.40 -9.72 25.31
C SER A 289 -1.76 -10.87 26.09
N LEU A 290 -0.46 -11.13 25.93
CA LEU A 290 0.24 -12.23 26.57
C LEU A 290 0.28 -12.06 28.10
N PRO A 291 0.11 -13.14 28.88
CA PRO A 291 0.12 -13.05 30.34
C PRO A 291 1.37 -12.40 30.93
N ASP A 292 2.54 -12.76 30.40
CA ASP A 292 3.84 -12.24 30.85
C ASP A 292 3.98 -10.74 30.54
N PHE A 293 3.49 -10.31 29.37
CA PHE A 293 3.48 -8.89 28.98
C PHE A 293 2.55 -8.06 29.87
N ARG A 294 1.38 -8.61 30.20
CA ARG A 294 0.45 -7.96 31.15
C ARG A 294 1.01 -7.88 32.56
N ALA A 295 1.64 -8.97 33.04
CA ALA A 295 2.22 -9.01 34.38
C ALA A 295 3.31 -7.96 34.55
N LEU A 296 4.14 -7.74 33.51
CA LEU A 296 5.19 -6.73 33.50
C LEU A 296 4.72 -5.36 33.02
N SER A 297 3.43 -5.21 32.69
CA SER A 297 2.86 -3.96 32.14
C SER A 297 3.65 -3.48 30.90
N LEU A 298 4.05 -4.41 30.02
CA LEU A 298 4.73 -4.09 28.77
C LEU A 298 3.76 -3.45 27.79
N GLN A 299 4.25 -2.49 27.05
CA GLN A 299 3.57 -1.85 25.93
C GLN A 299 4.42 -2.04 24.69
N THR A 300 3.82 -2.60 23.65
CA THR A 300 4.52 -2.94 22.42
C THR A 300 4.25 -1.91 21.34
N GLN A 301 5.32 -1.44 20.71
CA GLN A 301 5.29 -0.68 19.48
C GLN A 301 5.84 -1.56 18.36
N VAL A 302 5.08 -1.67 17.29
CA VAL A 302 5.49 -2.42 16.09
C VAL A 302 5.67 -1.45 14.95
N THR A 303 6.76 -1.60 14.22
CA THR A 303 7.06 -0.80 13.02
C THR A 303 7.47 -1.71 11.87
N LEU A 304 7.21 -1.27 10.65
CA LEU A 304 7.59 -1.94 9.41
C LEU A 304 8.57 -1.03 8.63
N PRO A 305 9.85 -0.97 9.01
CA PRO A 305 10.80 -0.03 8.42
C PRO A 305 11.07 -0.30 6.93
N ARG A 306 10.89 -1.53 6.47
CA ARG A 306 10.98 -1.89 5.06
C ARG A 306 9.78 -2.76 4.68
N ILE A 307 9.09 -2.37 3.59
CA ILE A 307 7.95 -3.09 3.03
C ILE A 307 8.20 -3.28 1.53
N ASP A 308 8.85 -4.39 1.20
CA ASP A 308 9.14 -4.86 -0.15
C ASP A 308 8.82 -6.36 -0.25
N GLU A 309 9.42 -7.11 -1.17
CA GLU A 309 9.33 -8.59 -1.18
C GLU A 309 9.90 -9.22 0.11
N THR A 310 10.74 -8.48 0.82
CA THR A 310 11.14 -8.77 2.21
C THR A 310 10.59 -7.67 3.11
N VAL A 311 9.81 -8.05 4.11
CA VAL A 311 9.25 -7.13 5.10
C VAL A 311 10.02 -7.25 6.40
N ASP A 312 10.55 -6.11 6.89
CA ASP A 312 11.18 -6.05 8.20
C ASP A 312 10.11 -5.68 9.24
N VAL A 313 9.92 -6.55 10.22
CA VAL A 313 9.00 -6.32 11.34
C VAL A 313 9.83 -6.08 12.59
N MET A 314 9.76 -4.89 13.16
CA MET A 314 10.44 -4.54 14.41
C MET A 314 9.42 -4.32 15.52
N SER A 315 9.48 -5.14 16.57
CA SER A 315 8.72 -4.92 17.79
C SER A 315 9.62 -4.44 18.92
N ARG A 316 9.17 -3.43 19.62
CA ARG A 316 9.81 -2.90 20.85
C ARG A 316 8.78 -2.93 21.96
N SER A 317 9.07 -3.74 23.00
CA SER A 317 8.16 -3.97 24.11
C SER A 317 8.80 -3.47 25.40
N ASP A 318 8.35 -2.35 25.93
CA ASP A 318 8.92 -1.69 27.09
C ASP A 318 7.88 -1.46 28.19
N THR A 319 8.35 -1.35 29.43
CA THR A 319 7.53 -0.96 30.58
C THR A 319 8.10 0.25 31.30
N GLU A 320 7.23 1.14 31.73
CA GLU A 320 7.62 2.26 32.58
C GLU A 320 7.80 1.86 34.06
N LYS A 321 7.24 0.69 34.46
CA LYS A 321 7.18 0.27 35.85
C LYS A 321 8.38 -0.55 36.31
N TYR A 322 8.94 -1.34 35.41
CA TYR A 322 10.01 -2.28 35.77
C TYR A 322 11.27 -2.02 34.95
N LEU A 323 12.41 -2.34 35.50
CA LEU A 323 13.68 -2.37 34.83
C LEU A 323 14.40 -3.66 35.25
N ILE A 324 14.42 -4.65 34.34
CA ILE A 324 15.08 -5.93 34.57
C ILE A 324 16.24 -6.00 33.60
N ARG A 325 17.45 -6.23 34.09
CA ARG A 325 18.66 -6.35 33.27
C ARG A 325 19.49 -7.54 33.70
N LEU A 326 20.10 -8.18 32.72
CA LEU A 326 21.15 -9.17 32.93
C LEU A 326 22.39 -8.66 32.22
N GLU A 327 23.43 -8.36 32.98
CA GLU A 327 24.73 -7.91 32.48
C GLU A 327 25.78 -8.95 32.86
N GLY A 328 26.71 -9.24 31.97
CA GLY A 328 27.90 -10.01 32.28
C GLY A 328 29.12 -9.20 31.92
N TRP A 329 30.13 -9.16 32.78
CA TRP A 329 31.37 -8.49 32.41
C TRP A 329 32.58 -9.33 32.71
N ALA A 330 33.66 -9.02 31.97
CA ALA A 330 35.00 -9.56 32.17
C ALA A 330 35.98 -8.41 32.35
N ASP A 331 36.68 -8.42 33.51
CA ASP A 331 37.75 -7.45 33.80
C ASP A 331 39.06 -7.99 33.22
N ILE A 332 39.73 -7.20 32.37
CA ILE A 332 40.97 -7.54 31.67
C ILE A 332 42.07 -6.69 32.32
N THR A 333 43.21 -7.31 32.64
CA THR A 333 44.37 -6.68 33.25
C THR A 333 44.21 -6.20 34.68
N ARG A 334 43.15 -6.61 35.39
CA ARG A 334 42.95 -6.30 36.82
C ARG A 334 43.93 -7.09 37.64
N ARG A 335 44.80 -6.42 38.40
CA ARG A 335 45.89 -7.03 39.18
C ARG A 335 45.45 -7.55 40.55
N HIS A 336 44.47 -6.88 41.12
CA HIS A 336 43.93 -7.24 42.45
C HIS A 336 42.56 -7.91 42.27
N ASN A 337 42.37 -9.06 42.91
CA ASN A 337 41.10 -9.78 42.96
C ASN A 337 40.77 -10.61 41.74
N GLU A 338 41.73 -11.41 41.26
CA GLU A 338 41.63 -12.27 40.05
C GLU A 338 40.43 -13.22 40.07
N ASN A 339 39.95 -13.64 41.21
CA ASN A 339 38.81 -14.54 41.38
C ASN A 339 37.44 -13.87 41.06
N HIS A 340 37.39 -12.59 40.77
CA HIS A 340 36.19 -11.83 40.46
C HIS A 340 36.29 -11.14 39.08
N ASN A 341 37.12 -11.66 38.21
CA ASN A 341 37.31 -11.07 36.87
C ASN A 341 36.09 -11.25 35.96
N VAL A 342 35.30 -12.31 36.16
CA VAL A 342 34.04 -12.51 35.44
C VAL A 342 32.89 -12.44 36.46
N VAL A 343 31.92 -11.58 36.17
CA VAL A 343 30.75 -11.38 37.04
C VAL A 343 29.50 -11.25 36.17
N PHE A 344 28.44 -11.90 36.63
CA PHE A 344 27.10 -11.72 36.09
C PHE A 344 26.27 -10.93 37.07
N ARG A 345 25.61 -9.87 36.63
CA ARG A 345 24.71 -9.05 37.42
C ARG A 345 23.29 -9.23 36.94
N PHE A 346 22.41 -9.61 37.86
CA PHE A 346 20.98 -9.51 37.68
C PHE A 346 20.49 -8.28 38.42
N HIS A 347 19.80 -7.40 37.72
CA HIS A 347 19.19 -6.19 38.27
C HIS A 347 17.68 -6.26 38.09
N ALA A 348 16.91 -6.08 39.14
CA ALA A 348 15.47 -6.03 39.14
C ALA A 348 15.01 -4.74 39.84
N GLY A 349 14.59 -3.75 39.07
CA GLY A 349 14.13 -2.45 39.51
C GLY A 349 12.62 -2.29 39.36
N TYR A 350 12.01 -1.65 40.35
CA TYR A 350 10.65 -1.12 40.29
C TYR A 350 10.70 0.40 40.30
N ARG A 351 9.99 1.02 39.36
CA ARG A 351 9.93 2.47 39.20
C ARG A 351 8.59 3.01 39.67
N PRO A 352 8.51 3.50 40.93
CA PRO A 352 7.29 4.13 41.44
C PRO A 352 6.96 5.44 40.69
N THR A 353 7.98 6.12 40.19
CA THR A 353 7.84 7.28 39.29
C THR A 353 8.81 7.18 38.11
N ARG A 354 8.64 8.02 37.08
CA ARG A 354 9.58 8.06 35.94
C ARG A 354 11.01 8.45 36.34
N ARG A 355 11.20 9.04 37.53
CA ARG A 355 12.52 9.50 38.00
C ARG A 355 13.12 8.62 39.09
N ASP A 356 12.31 7.85 39.78
CA ASP A 356 12.72 7.09 40.96
C ASP A 356 12.67 5.59 40.66
N GLU A 357 13.66 4.87 41.18
CA GLU A 357 13.76 3.43 41.04
C GLU A 357 14.23 2.81 42.35
N VAL A 358 13.53 1.80 42.82
CA VAL A 358 13.96 0.91 43.93
C VAL A 358 14.34 -0.41 43.31
N PHE A 359 15.52 -0.94 43.64
CA PHE A 359 16.02 -2.11 42.95
C PHE A 359 16.74 -3.10 43.86
N LEU A 360 16.79 -4.35 43.38
CA LEU A 360 17.63 -5.41 43.88
C LEU A 360 18.67 -5.74 42.78
N GLU A 361 19.94 -5.78 43.18
CA GLU A 361 21.04 -6.28 42.35
C GLU A 361 21.60 -7.55 42.97
N THR A 362 21.90 -8.55 42.14
CA THR A 362 22.62 -9.75 42.57
C THR A 362 23.79 -9.99 41.62
N ASP A 363 25.00 -9.95 42.17
CA ASP A 363 26.23 -10.23 41.45
C ASP A 363 26.66 -11.68 41.73
N PHE A 364 26.95 -12.42 40.65
CA PHE A 364 27.48 -13.78 40.73
C PHE A 364 28.86 -13.84 40.07
N ALA A 365 29.87 -14.22 40.85
CA ALA A 365 31.21 -14.46 40.35
C ALA A 365 31.47 -15.98 40.25
N PRO A 366 31.44 -16.59 39.06
CA PRO A 366 31.52 -18.02 38.89
C PRO A 366 32.87 -18.61 39.29
N GLN A 367 33.97 -17.87 39.15
CA GLN A 367 35.32 -18.33 39.50
C GLN A 367 35.47 -18.54 41.01
N ALA A 368 34.81 -17.69 41.82
CA ALA A 368 34.85 -17.83 43.31
C ALA A 368 33.60 -18.52 43.86
N VAL A 369 32.57 -18.77 43.01
CA VAL A 369 31.25 -19.28 43.41
C VAL A 369 30.61 -18.39 44.48
N VAL A 370 30.72 -17.06 44.34
CA VAL A 370 30.25 -16.09 45.32
C VAL A 370 29.05 -15.32 44.75
N TRP A 371 28.06 -15.14 45.63
CA TRP A 371 26.90 -14.31 45.39
C TRP A 371 26.95 -13.07 46.32
N ASP A 372 26.74 -11.90 45.71
CA ASP A 372 26.64 -10.65 46.45
C ASP A 372 25.31 -9.96 46.13
N GLY A 373 24.48 -9.75 47.16
CA GLY A 373 23.20 -9.07 47.02
C GLY A 373 23.28 -7.60 47.48
N LYS A 374 22.66 -6.73 46.72
CA LYS A 374 22.56 -5.29 47.01
C LYS A 374 21.14 -4.82 46.83
N VAL A 375 20.63 -4.01 47.75
CA VAL A 375 19.39 -3.26 47.57
C VAL A 375 19.74 -1.80 47.34
N GLY A 376 18.97 -1.12 46.49
CA GLY A 376 19.31 0.24 46.15
C GLY A 376 18.13 1.11 45.79
N TYR A 377 18.42 2.40 45.76
CA TYR A 377 17.55 3.43 45.26
C TYR A 377 18.31 4.30 44.27
N ALA A 378 17.68 4.59 43.13
CA ALA A 378 18.24 5.49 42.16
C ALA A 378 17.24 6.60 41.80
N ARG A 379 17.78 7.78 41.51
CA ARG A 379 16.98 8.91 41.05
C ARG A 379 17.63 9.62 39.88
N HIS A 380 16.83 9.85 38.86
CA HIS A 380 17.21 10.70 37.75
C HIS A 380 16.96 12.17 38.11
N PHE A 381 18.02 12.94 38.23
CA PHE A 381 17.97 14.38 38.45
C PHE A 381 17.69 15.12 37.17
N THR A 382 18.33 14.67 36.08
CA THR A 382 18.10 15.11 34.71
C THR A 382 17.95 13.86 33.81
N PRO A 383 17.55 13.98 32.55
CA PRO A 383 17.53 12.84 31.63
C PRO A 383 18.88 12.15 31.46
N SER A 384 20.00 12.88 31.69
CA SER A 384 21.37 12.40 31.53
C SER A 384 22.11 12.13 32.85
N THR A 385 21.56 12.54 33.97
CA THR A 385 22.24 12.42 35.30
C THR A 385 21.43 11.55 36.23
N ARG A 386 22.03 10.50 36.74
CA ARG A 386 21.42 9.56 37.70
C ARG A 386 22.29 9.45 38.95
N GLY A 387 21.69 9.62 40.12
CA GLY A 387 22.31 9.31 41.43
C GLY A 387 21.82 7.96 41.91
N ILE A 388 22.68 7.21 42.57
CA ILE A 388 22.42 5.83 43.00
C ILE A 388 22.93 5.66 44.44
N LEU A 389 22.09 5.10 45.29
CA LEU A 389 22.46 4.67 46.64
C LEU A 389 22.26 3.16 46.73
N ARG A 390 23.29 2.40 47.07
CA ARG A 390 23.25 0.95 47.26
C ARG A 390 23.63 0.59 48.70
N TYR A 391 23.00 -0.46 49.20
CA TYR A 391 23.43 -1.12 50.42
C TYR A 391 23.86 -2.55 50.07
N ASP A 392 25.15 -2.85 50.23
CA ASP A 392 25.73 -4.17 50.10
C ASP A 392 25.41 -4.99 51.35
N MET A 393 24.56 -6.00 51.19
CA MET A 393 24.08 -6.83 52.31
C MET A 393 25.17 -7.69 52.91
N LYS A 394 26.12 -8.20 52.12
CA LYS A 394 27.23 -9.03 52.58
C LYS A 394 28.31 -8.19 53.26
N GLY A 395 28.73 -7.11 52.61
CA GLY A 395 29.73 -6.20 53.13
C GLY A 395 29.21 -5.24 54.21
N ARG A 396 27.88 -5.19 54.45
CA ARG A 396 27.19 -4.28 55.37
C ARG A 396 27.61 -2.83 55.20
N ARG A 397 27.69 -2.37 53.97
CA ARG A 397 28.22 -1.03 53.61
C ARG A 397 27.36 -0.30 52.61
N PHE A 398 27.38 1.01 52.68
CA PHE A 398 26.76 1.89 51.69
C PHE A 398 27.72 2.22 50.56
N ILE A 399 27.18 2.26 49.36
CA ILE A 399 27.86 2.66 48.15
C ILE A 399 27.06 3.78 47.54
N LEU A 400 27.68 4.95 47.37
CA LEU A 400 27.10 6.09 46.67
C LEU A 400 27.60 6.08 45.22
N GLY A 401 26.70 6.13 44.28
CA GLY A 401 27.02 6.13 42.85
C GLY A 401 26.46 7.34 42.11
N GLY A 402 27.08 7.69 41.03
CA GLY A 402 26.63 8.69 40.10
C GLY A 402 26.92 8.24 38.66
N GLU A 403 25.97 8.45 37.78
CA GLU A 403 26.09 8.18 36.35
C GLU A 403 25.75 9.44 35.55
N GLN A 404 26.58 9.77 34.59
CA GLN A 404 26.37 10.88 33.68
C GLN A 404 26.46 10.40 32.22
N GLN A 405 25.36 10.43 31.52
CA GLN A 405 25.34 10.21 30.06
C GLN A 405 25.86 11.48 29.36
N ILE A 406 26.96 11.36 28.60
CA ILE A 406 27.52 12.48 27.85
C ILE A 406 26.94 12.50 26.43
N THR A 407 26.89 11.34 25.81
CA THR A 407 26.28 11.14 24.49
C THR A 407 25.55 9.78 24.51
N ASP A 408 24.84 9.42 23.45
CA ASP A 408 24.18 8.11 23.34
C ASP A 408 25.14 6.93 23.48
N ARG A 409 26.45 7.14 23.29
CA ARG A 409 27.49 6.09 23.38
C ARG A 409 28.40 6.21 24.56
N TRP A 410 28.53 7.38 25.18
CA TRP A 410 29.48 7.62 26.27
C TRP A 410 28.78 7.86 27.60
N LEU A 411 29.17 7.08 28.62
CA LEU A 411 28.71 7.17 30.00
C LEU A 411 29.88 7.32 30.94
N LEU A 412 29.81 8.28 31.85
CA LEU A 412 30.69 8.37 33.00
C LEU A 412 30.00 7.74 34.23
N ARG A 413 30.71 6.93 34.95
CA ARG A 413 30.27 6.31 36.18
C ARG A 413 31.26 6.61 37.32
N TYR A 414 30.72 6.95 38.49
CA TYR A 414 31.50 7.10 39.70
C TYR A 414 30.82 6.35 40.81
N GLU A 415 31.59 5.58 41.61
CA GLU A 415 31.11 4.88 42.80
C GLU A 415 32.03 5.15 43.97
N TYR A 416 31.45 5.45 45.15
CA TYR A 416 32.18 5.69 46.38
C TYR A 416 31.68 4.74 47.46
N ARG A 417 32.59 3.93 48.04
CA ARG A 417 32.35 3.02 49.14
C ARG A 417 32.67 3.74 50.42
N TRP A 418 31.62 4.05 51.19
CA TRP A 418 31.75 4.90 52.39
C TRP A 418 32.65 4.25 53.45
N SER A 419 32.49 2.95 53.76
CA SER A 419 33.24 2.25 54.81
C SER A 419 34.73 2.12 54.50
N ASP A 420 35.08 1.93 53.24
CA ASP A 420 36.46 1.66 52.81
C ASP A 420 37.18 2.93 52.36
N GLN A 421 36.44 4.05 52.29
CA GLN A 421 36.90 5.32 51.74
C GLN A 421 37.53 5.20 50.33
N LYS A 422 37.03 4.23 49.52
CA LYS A 422 37.52 3.95 48.16
C LYS A 422 36.54 4.46 47.14
N GLY A 423 37.06 5.21 46.19
CA GLY A 423 36.32 5.68 44.99
C GLY A 423 36.76 4.92 43.75
N GLU A 424 35.81 4.56 42.91
CA GLU A 424 36.01 3.98 41.60
C GLU A 424 35.35 4.90 40.57
N ALA A 425 36.07 5.25 39.52
CA ALA A 425 35.51 5.98 38.41
C ALA A 425 35.69 5.19 37.11
N ALA A 426 34.77 5.36 36.17
CA ALA A 426 34.82 4.63 34.93
C ALA A 426 34.24 5.43 33.75
N ILE A 427 34.80 5.19 32.60
CA ILE A 427 34.30 5.72 31.32
C ILE A 427 33.86 4.53 30.48
N ARG A 428 32.57 4.48 30.16
CA ARG A 428 31.96 3.40 29.35
C ARG A 428 31.67 3.91 27.94
N TYR A 429 32.08 3.13 26.95
CA TYR A 429 31.73 3.31 25.54
C TYR A 429 30.84 2.16 25.07
N ARG A 430 29.62 2.46 24.61
CA ARG A 430 28.71 1.50 24.02
C ARG A 430 29.08 1.27 22.57
N MET A 431 29.67 0.09 22.28
CA MET A 431 30.05 -0.33 20.93
C MET A 431 28.82 -0.81 20.14
N HIS A 432 27.96 -1.55 20.80
CA HIS A 432 26.72 -2.12 20.27
C HIS A 432 25.67 -2.21 21.40
N ASP A 433 24.41 -2.47 21.06
CA ASP A 433 23.34 -2.62 22.06
C ASP A 433 23.63 -3.75 23.08
N PHE A 434 24.34 -4.79 22.64
CA PHE A 434 24.73 -5.93 23.48
C PHE A 434 26.15 -5.88 24.01
N LEU A 435 26.97 -4.90 23.64
CA LEU A 435 28.37 -4.87 23.98
C LEU A 435 28.87 -3.47 24.31
N SER A 436 29.47 -3.33 25.46
CA SER A 436 30.12 -2.08 25.91
C SER A 436 31.54 -2.36 26.40
N LEU A 437 32.41 -1.37 26.23
CA LEU A 437 33.76 -1.36 26.76
C LEU A 437 33.85 -0.26 27.83
N GLU A 438 34.35 -0.60 28.99
CA GLU A 438 34.50 0.34 30.12
C GLU A 438 35.95 0.36 30.57
N TYR A 439 36.54 1.56 30.67
CA TYR A 439 37.82 1.75 31.34
C TYR A 439 37.55 2.18 32.76
N VAL A 440 38.01 1.36 33.70
CA VAL A 440 37.79 1.56 35.15
C VAL A 440 39.09 1.92 35.79
N PHE A 441 39.06 2.87 36.71
CA PHE A 441 40.20 3.27 37.53
C PHE A 441 39.78 3.54 38.98
N ASP A 442 40.57 3.05 39.89
CA ASP A 442 40.48 3.37 41.31
C ASP A 442 41.83 3.94 41.78
N LYS A 443 41.98 4.16 43.08
CA LYS A 443 43.19 4.72 43.66
C LYS A 443 44.45 3.86 43.45
N ASP A 444 44.26 2.52 43.32
CA ASP A 444 45.34 1.54 43.40
C ASP A 444 45.58 0.83 42.07
N ASP A 445 44.59 0.80 41.15
CA ASP A 445 44.63 0.03 39.91
C ASP A 445 43.78 0.65 38.79
N SER A 446 44.02 0.20 37.57
CA SER A 446 43.16 0.52 36.41
C SER A 446 43.06 -0.70 35.50
N TRP A 447 41.87 -0.93 34.94
CA TRP A 447 41.61 -2.09 34.09
C TRP A 447 40.54 -1.79 33.05
N LEU A 448 40.50 -2.69 32.06
CA LEU A 448 39.52 -2.68 31.02
C LEU A 448 38.42 -3.70 31.35
N ARG A 449 37.18 -3.30 31.21
CA ARG A 449 36.02 -4.13 31.44
C ARG A 449 35.22 -4.27 30.16
N LEU A 450 35.02 -5.50 29.71
CA LEU A 450 34.10 -5.80 28.62
C LEU A 450 32.75 -6.21 29.19
N ILE A 451 31.67 -5.54 28.77
CA ILE A 451 30.32 -5.75 29.33
C ILE A 451 29.41 -6.24 28.22
N GLY A 452 28.78 -7.39 28.44
CA GLY A 452 27.70 -7.93 27.65
C GLY A 452 26.35 -7.62 28.32
N ASN A 453 25.39 -7.14 27.55
CA ASN A 453 23.99 -6.91 27.95
C ASN A 453 23.12 -7.99 27.30
N PHE A 454 22.27 -8.69 28.06
CA PHE A 454 21.48 -9.84 27.59
C PHE A 454 19.98 -9.59 27.63
#